data_2a29034e5f8652d4f74531167aeca511
#
_entry.id   2a29034e5f8652d4f74531167aeca511
#
_cell.length_a   1.000
_cell.length_b   1.000
_cell.length_c   1.000
_cell.angle_alpha   90.00
_cell.angle_beta   90.00
_cell.angle_gamma   90.00
#
_symmetry.space_group_name_H-M   'P 1'
#
loop_
_entity.id
_entity.type
_entity.pdbx_description
1 polymer ?
#
loop_
_entity_poly.entity_id
_entity_poly.type
_entity_poly.pdbx_seq_one_letter_code
_entity_poly.pdbx_strand_id
1 'polypeptide(L)'
;MTTWQVSVQLDNVKKTFGTKVALAIDNFKIEGGEILGLVGNNGAGKTTMFRIILDLLKPDLGEVKINDMVTSETEDWKAFTGSYLDTGFLIDYLTPEEYFSFIGKINGLSKADLDQRLHRFDDLMNGEVIGQNKLIRNLSAGNKQKVGIISALLHNPQLIILDEPFNFLDPSSQLAVKYILEDYNKETGATILVSSHNLTNTLEICTRVALLEHGEIIKDYEKDYENLVPELKEYFERGLHPRVEVMGCNGEMV
;
A
#
# COMPACT_ATOMS: atom_id res chain seq x y z
N MET A 1 24.58 -4.03 -12.23
CA MET A 1 24.24 -4.16 -10.79
C MET A 1 23.24 -5.30 -10.70
N THR A 2 23.51 -6.30 -9.88
CA THR A 2 22.55 -7.39 -9.66
C THR A 2 21.37 -6.77 -8.90
N THR A 3 20.23 -6.62 -9.57
CA THR A 3 18.97 -6.19 -8.94
C THR A 3 18.55 -7.29 -7.99
N TRP A 4 18.65 -7.03 -6.71
CA TRP A 4 18.19 -7.95 -5.67
C TRP A 4 16.69 -7.76 -5.53
N GLN A 5 15.92 -8.68 -6.06
CA GLN A 5 14.46 -8.63 -6.04
C GLN A 5 13.94 -9.27 -4.76
N VAL A 6 12.97 -8.64 -4.12
CA VAL A 6 12.39 -9.09 -2.86
C VAL A 6 11.01 -9.68 -3.11
N SER A 7 10.82 -10.95 -2.80
CA SER A 7 9.51 -11.62 -2.83
C SER A 7 8.84 -11.59 -1.47
N VAL A 8 7.50 -11.68 -1.47
CA VAL A 8 6.69 -11.83 -0.25
C VAL A 8 5.79 -13.04 -0.41
N GLN A 9 5.73 -13.90 0.61
CA GLN A 9 4.90 -15.10 0.62
C GLN A 9 4.07 -15.18 1.89
N LEU A 10 2.78 -15.45 1.73
CA LEU A 10 1.84 -15.73 2.82
C LEU A 10 1.47 -17.22 2.74
N ASP A 11 1.73 -17.98 3.80
CA ASP A 11 1.47 -19.41 3.88
C ASP A 11 0.42 -19.71 4.96
N ASN A 12 -0.78 -20.14 4.58
CA ASN A 12 -1.91 -20.49 5.45
C ASN A 12 -2.25 -19.41 6.49
N VAL A 13 -2.17 -18.15 6.09
CA VAL A 13 -2.34 -17.00 6.99
C VAL A 13 -3.81 -16.79 7.32
N LYS A 14 -4.14 -16.83 8.63
CA LYS A 14 -5.48 -16.51 9.11
C LYS A 14 -5.42 -15.51 10.25
N LYS A 15 -6.35 -14.54 10.22
CA LYS A 15 -6.55 -13.57 11.31
C LYS A 15 -8.03 -13.36 11.60
N THR A 16 -8.37 -13.43 12.88
CA THR A 16 -9.73 -13.27 13.37
C THR A 16 -9.79 -12.19 14.44
N PHE A 17 -10.81 -11.35 14.43
CA PHE A 17 -11.12 -10.40 15.50
C PHE A 17 -12.49 -10.74 16.08
N GLY A 18 -12.51 -11.27 17.30
CA GLY A 18 -13.71 -11.84 17.91
C GLY A 18 -14.25 -12.98 17.06
N THR A 19 -15.44 -12.86 16.51
CA THR A 19 -16.07 -13.85 15.61
C THR A 19 -15.83 -13.58 14.12
N LYS A 20 -15.25 -12.41 13.77
CA LYS A 20 -15.06 -12.01 12.38
C LYS A 20 -13.69 -12.46 11.87
N VAL A 21 -13.68 -13.25 10.81
CA VAL A 21 -12.47 -13.53 10.03
C VAL A 21 -12.13 -12.27 9.25
N ALA A 22 -10.94 -11.72 9.49
CA ALA A 22 -10.45 -10.51 8.84
C ALA A 22 -9.48 -10.81 7.69
N LEU A 23 -8.82 -11.98 7.75
CA LEU A 23 -7.95 -12.48 6.69
C LEU A 23 -7.93 -14.01 6.73
N ALA A 24 -8.02 -14.65 5.57
CA ALA A 24 -7.89 -16.10 5.38
C ALA A 24 -7.27 -16.33 3.98
N ILE A 25 -5.96 -16.56 3.94
CA ILE A 25 -5.17 -16.72 2.70
C ILE A 25 -4.39 -18.03 2.82
N ASP A 26 -4.72 -19.00 1.97
CA ASP A 26 -4.08 -20.31 1.99
C ASP A 26 -2.64 -20.21 1.48
N ASN A 27 -2.47 -19.63 0.28
CA ASN A 27 -1.16 -19.39 -0.31
C ASN A 27 -1.25 -18.18 -1.24
N PHE A 28 -0.37 -17.20 -1.01
CA PHE A 28 -0.26 -16.05 -1.90
C PHE A 28 1.19 -15.58 -1.97
N LYS A 29 1.75 -15.61 -3.17
CA LYS A 29 3.12 -15.18 -3.43
C LYS A 29 3.14 -13.94 -4.30
N ILE A 30 3.98 -12.99 -3.93
CA ILE A 30 4.29 -11.77 -4.66
C ILE A 30 5.73 -11.91 -5.13
N GLU A 31 5.93 -11.90 -6.44
CA GLU A 31 7.27 -12.08 -7.01
C GLU A 31 8.09 -10.79 -6.89
N GLY A 32 9.40 -10.96 -6.89
CA GLY A 32 10.31 -9.82 -6.80
C GLY A 32 10.22 -8.93 -8.04
N GLY A 33 10.17 -7.61 -7.82
CA GLY A 33 10.09 -6.60 -8.87
C GLY A 33 8.68 -6.29 -9.36
N GLU A 34 7.64 -6.96 -8.84
CA GLU A 34 6.25 -6.64 -9.16
C GLU A 34 5.79 -5.33 -8.51
N ILE A 35 4.87 -4.65 -9.18
CA ILE A 35 3.99 -3.64 -8.55
C ILE A 35 2.63 -4.30 -8.36
N LEU A 36 2.33 -4.76 -7.15
CA LEU A 36 1.06 -5.39 -6.82
C LEU A 36 0.05 -4.34 -6.34
N GLY A 37 -1.09 -4.26 -7.00
CA GLY A 37 -2.28 -3.55 -6.52
C GLY A 37 -3.20 -4.49 -5.73
N LEU A 38 -3.32 -4.26 -4.42
CA LEU A 38 -4.29 -4.96 -3.58
C LEU A 38 -5.59 -4.14 -3.52
N VAL A 39 -6.59 -4.55 -4.28
CA VAL A 39 -7.85 -3.82 -4.39
C VAL A 39 -8.97 -4.51 -3.61
N GLY A 40 -9.94 -3.74 -3.13
CA GLY A 40 -11.08 -4.25 -2.38
C GLY A 40 -11.80 -3.16 -1.60
N ASN A 41 -13.05 -3.42 -1.24
CA ASN A 41 -13.86 -2.49 -0.45
C ASN A 41 -13.26 -2.19 0.94
N ASN A 42 -13.74 -1.13 1.59
CA ASN A 42 -13.37 -0.85 2.97
C ASN A 42 -13.78 -2.02 3.87
N GLY A 43 -12.84 -2.48 4.69
CA GLY A 43 -13.03 -3.65 5.55
C GLY A 43 -12.81 -5.01 4.88
N ALA A 44 -12.33 -5.06 3.62
CA ALA A 44 -11.99 -6.30 2.92
C ALA A 44 -10.80 -7.05 3.54
N GLY A 45 -9.91 -6.36 4.30
CA GLY A 45 -8.75 -6.97 4.94
C GLY A 45 -7.40 -6.43 4.45
N LYS A 46 -7.35 -5.44 3.53
CA LYS A 46 -6.12 -4.89 2.92
C LYS A 46 -5.09 -4.44 3.97
N THR A 47 -5.48 -3.53 4.85
CA THR A 47 -4.62 -3.05 5.95
C THR A 47 -4.23 -4.17 6.90
N THR A 48 -5.12 -5.14 7.16
CA THR A 48 -4.82 -6.32 8.00
C THR A 48 -3.71 -7.15 7.36
N MET A 49 -3.79 -7.42 6.05
CA MET A 49 -2.76 -8.13 5.30
C MET A 49 -1.41 -7.40 5.37
N PHE A 50 -1.38 -6.10 5.11
CA PHE A 50 -0.14 -5.31 5.19
C PHE A 50 0.46 -5.27 6.60
N ARG A 51 -0.36 -5.14 7.64
CA ARG A 51 0.11 -5.21 9.03
C ARG A 51 0.68 -6.57 9.40
N ILE A 52 0.14 -7.66 8.85
CA ILE A 52 0.68 -9.00 9.06
C ILE A 52 2.01 -9.17 8.31
N ILE A 53 2.11 -8.72 7.06
CA ILE A 53 3.37 -8.75 6.29
C ILE A 53 4.49 -8.01 7.03
N LEU A 54 4.17 -6.88 7.64
CA LEU A 54 5.12 -6.03 8.38
C LEU A 54 5.33 -6.46 9.84
N ASP A 55 4.82 -7.62 10.26
CA ASP A 55 4.84 -8.12 11.66
C ASP A 55 4.32 -7.11 12.70
N LEU A 56 3.47 -6.16 12.28
CA LEU A 56 2.75 -5.24 13.16
C LEU A 56 1.50 -5.88 13.78
N LEU A 57 1.07 -6.99 13.23
CA LEU A 57 -0.06 -7.78 13.68
C LEU A 57 0.25 -9.27 13.49
N LYS A 58 0.21 -10.03 14.57
CA LYS A 58 0.44 -11.48 14.50
C LYS A 58 -0.78 -12.20 13.90
N PRO A 59 -0.57 -13.09 12.91
CA PRO A 59 -1.63 -13.97 12.45
C PRO A 59 -2.01 -14.97 13.57
N ASP A 60 -3.21 -15.52 13.52
CA ASP A 60 -3.65 -16.58 14.43
C ASP A 60 -3.16 -17.95 13.93
N LEU A 61 -2.98 -18.12 12.63
CA LEU A 61 -2.41 -19.27 11.94
C LEU A 61 -1.54 -18.81 10.78
N GLY A 62 -0.58 -19.67 10.38
CA GLY A 62 0.28 -19.45 9.23
C GLY A 62 1.45 -18.52 9.50
N GLU A 63 2.19 -18.23 8.46
CA GLU A 63 3.39 -17.39 8.52
C GLU A 63 3.54 -16.55 7.27
N VAL A 64 4.34 -15.48 7.37
CA VAL A 64 4.73 -14.63 6.25
C VAL A 64 6.23 -14.67 6.10
N LYS A 65 6.68 -14.77 4.85
CA LYS A 65 8.10 -14.69 4.49
C LYS A 65 8.36 -13.49 3.59
N ILE A 66 9.45 -12.79 3.84
CA ILE A 66 10.06 -11.82 2.94
C ILE A 66 11.37 -12.43 2.46
N ASN A 67 11.45 -12.76 1.16
CA ASN A 67 12.38 -13.75 0.65
C ASN A 67 12.20 -15.07 1.45
N ASP A 68 13.25 -15.66 1.97
CA ASP A 68 13.17 -16.88 2.79
C ASP A 68 13.10 -16.59 4.30
N MET A 69 12.99 -15.32 4.69
CA MET A 69 12.97 -14.88 6.10
C MET A 69 11.54 -14.85 6.63
N VAL A 70 11.25 -15.63 7.66
CA VAL A 70 9.97 -15.53 8.39
C VAL A 70 9.96 -14.21 9.17
N THR A 71 8.98 -13.35 8.88
CA THR A 71 8.96 -11.96 9.38
C THR A 71 8.86 -11.87 10.91
N SER A 72 8.29 -12.86 11.56
CA SER A 72 8.16 -12.92 13.03
C SER A 72 9.40 -13.46 13.74
N GLU A 73 10.40 -14.01 13.02
CA GLU A 73 11.59 -14.64 13.59
C GLU A 73 12.86 -13.78 13.47
N THR A 74 12.90 -12.83 12.53
CA THR A 74 14.04 -11.94 12.30
C THR A 74 13.58 -10.54 11.96
N GLU A 75 14.45 -9.56 12.21
CA GLU A 75 14.22 -8.16 11.86
C GLU A 75 15.04 -7.70 10.63
N ASP A 76 15.83 -8.59 10.02
CA ASP A 76 16.75 -8.24 8.94
C ASP A 76 16.04 -7.69 7.70
N TRP A 77 14.80 -8.14 7.44
CA TRP A 77 13.97 -7.64 6.34
C TRP A 77 13.60 -6.16 6.49
N LYS A 78 13.60 -5.60 7.72
CA LYS A 78 13.27 -4.19 7.97
C LYS A 78 14.28 -3.23 7.33
N ALA A 79 15.54 -3.64 7.21
CA ALA A 79 16.61 -2.80 6.67
C ALA A 79 16.40 -2.41 5.20
N PHE A 80 15.67 -3.24 4.44
CA PHE A 80 15.38 -3.00 3.02
C PHE A 80 13.89 -2.86 2.72
N THR A 81 13.06 -2.65 3.74
CA THR A 81 11.61 -2.47 3.62
C THR A 81 11.21 -1.06 4.02
N GLY A 82 10.49 -0.37 3.14
CA GLY A 82 9.87 0.91 3.42
C GLY A 82 8.34 0.76 3.46
N SER A 83 7.70 1.37 4.45
CA SER A 83 6.24 1.27 4.54
C SER A 83 5.59 2.55 5.05
N TYR A 84 4.38 2.79 4.59
CA TYR A 84 3.49 3.80 5.13
C TYR A 84 2.06 3.29 5.09
N LEU A 85 1.45 3.10 6.25
CA LEU A 85 0.10 2.56 6.38
C LEU A 85 -0.94 3.63 6.71
N ASP A 86 -0.62 4.52 7.64
CA ASP A 86 -1.51 5.63 8.01
C ASP A 86 -0.75 6.74 8.76
N THR A 87 -1.42 7.87 8.97
CA THR A 87 -0.82 9.04 9.64
C THR A 87 -0.47 8.81 11.11
N GLY A 88 -1.02 7.77 11.74
CA GLY A 88 -0.72 7.42 13.13
C GLY A 88 0.73 6.94 13.35
N PHE A 89 1.44 6.59 12.27
CA PHE A 89 2.85 6.22 12.31
C PHE A 89 3.81 7.41 12.16
N LEU A 90 3.31 8.62 11.89
CA LEU A 90 4.12 9.82 11.83
C LEU A 90 4.39 10.39 13.24
N ILE A 91 5.59 10.97 13.43
CA ILE A 91 5.92 11.64 14.68
C ILE A 91 5.36 13.07 14.64
N ASP A 92 4.19 13.25 15.18
CA ASP A 92 3.33 14.44 15.08
C ASP A 92 3.96 15.76 15.56
N TYR A 93 4.91 15.70 16.50
CA TYR A 93 5.58 16.85 17.11
C TYR A 93 6.93 17.23 16.50
N LEU A 94 7.27 16.60 15.37
CA LEU A 94 8.40 17.02 14.53
C LEU A 94 7.89 17.85 13.33
N THR A 95 8.77 18.68 12.78
CA THR A 95 8.58 19.22 11.43
C THR A 95 8.90 18.14 10.38
N PRO A 96 8.46 18.26 9.13
CA PRO A 96 8.85 17.32 8.07
C PRO A 96 10.37 17.17 7.93
N GLU A 97 11.11 18.27 8.00
CA GLU A 97 12.57 18.27 7.91
C GLU A 97 13.22 17.49 9.05
N GLU A 98 12.74 17.69 10.27
CA GLU A 98 13.22 16.95 11.44
C GLU A 98 12.88 15.46 11.32
N TYR A 99 11.69 15.14 10.83
CA TYR A 99 11.25 13.77 10.61
C TYR A 99 12.07 13.07 9.53
N PHE A 100 12.28 13.70 8.37
CA PHE A 100 13.15 13.16 7.32
C PHE A 100 14.59 12.99 7.79
N SER A 101 15.11 13.98 8.55
CA SER A 101 16.46 13.87 9.17
C SER A 101 16.53 12.69 10.14
N PHE A 102 15.49 12.46 10.93
CA PHE A 102 15.40 11.32 11.85
C PHE A 102 15.41 9.98 11.08
N ILE A 103 14.55 9.83 10.06
CA ILE A 103 14.50 8.63 9.21
C ILE A 103 15.85 8.42 8.49
N GLY A 104 16.47 9.48 7.96
CA GLY A 104 17.78 9.39 7.32
C GLY A 104 18.86 8.89 8.28
N LYS A 105 18.90 9.40 9.51
CA LYS A 105 19.88 8.99 10.53
C LYS A 105 19.73 7.53 10.94
N ILE A 106 18.49 7.05 11.15
CA ILE A 106 18.23 5.64 11.48
C ILE A 106 18.75 4.72 10.38
N ASN A 107 18.63 5.15 9.13
CA ASN A 107 19.08 4.38 7.97
C ASN A 107 20.52 4.70 7.53
N GLY A 108 21.30 5.38 8.37
CA GLY A 108 22.72 5.65 8.13
C GLY A 108 23.01 6.63 6.98
N LEU A 109 22.03 7.46 6.57
CA LEU A 109 22.23 8.46 5.53
C LEU A 109 23.02 9.66 6.06
N SER A 110 24.00 10.11 5.30
CA SER A 110 24.60 11.43 5.54
C SER A 110 23.59 12.54 5.20
N LYS A 111 23.86 13.75 5.71
CA LYS A 111 23.01 14.91 5.36
C LYS A 111 23.01 15.18 3.84
N ALA A 112 24.16 15.06 3.19
CA ALA A 112 24.26 15.26 1.74
C ALA A 112 23.45 14.23 0.95
N ASP A 113 23.51 12.95 1.36
CA ASP A 113 22.69 11.89 0.75
C ASP A 113 21.19 12.14 0.96
N LEU A 114 20.81 12.56 2.16
CA LEU A 114 19.42 12.91 2.48
C LEU A 114 18.92 14.05 1.60
N ASP A 115 19.67 15.15 1.52
CA ASP A 115 19.30 16.32 0.72
C ASP A 115 19.17 15.92 -0.78
N GLN A 116 20.13 15.14 -1.29
CA GLN A 116 20.08 14.63 -2.66
C GLN A 116 18.85 13.75 -2.92
N ARG A 117 18.49 12.87 -1.97
CA ARG A 117 17.32 11.99 -2.13
C ARG A 117 16.02 12.75 -2.04
N LEU A 118 15.93 13.78 -1.22
CA LEU A 118 14.74 14.62 -1.09
C LEU A 118 14.41 15.35 -2.39
N HIS A 119 15.38 15.73 -3.20
CA HIS A 119 15.14 16.37 -4.51
C HIS A 119 14.31 15.50 -5.47
N ARG A 120 14.33 14.16 -5.32
CA ARG A 120 13.46 13.27 -6.10
C ARG A 120 11.97 13.54 -5.87
N PHE A 121 11.62 14.15 -4.75
CA PHE A 121 10.25 14.39 -4.31
C PHE A 121 9.82 15.85 -4.44
N ASP A 122 10.62 16.71 -5.09
CA ASP A 122 10.32 18.15 -5.20
C ASP A 122 8.94 18.42 -5.82
N ASP A 123 8.59 17.70 -6.90
CA ASP A 123 7.29 17.80 -7.54
C ASP A 123 6.14 17.36 -6.63
N LEU A 124 6.32 16.29 -5.86
CA LEU A 124 5.33 15.82 -4.88
C LEU A 124 5.19 16.80 -3.72
N MET A 125 6.29 17.35 -3.24
CA MET A 125 6.27 18.32 -2.14
C MET A 125 5.68 19.66 -2.55
N ASN A 126 5.88 20.07 -3.79
CA ASN A 126 5.34 21.29 -4.39
C ASN A 126 5.51 22.56 -3.50
N GLY A 127 6.61 22.66 -2.74
CA GLY A 127 6.85 23.72 -1.79
C GLY A 127 5.92 23.79 -0.57
N GLU A 128 5.04 22.80 -0.38
CA GLU A 128 4.04 22.79 0.70
C GLU A 128 4.46 21.98 1.92
N VAL A 129 5.48 21.13 1.81
CA VAL A 129 5.92 20.21 2.86
C VAL A 129 7.11 20.77 3.61
N ILE A 130 8.18 21.11 2.92
CA ILE A 130 9.44 21.64 3.49
C ILE A 130 9.41 23.17 3.52
N GLY A 131 10.09 23.79 4.49
CA GLY A 131 10.23 25.25 4.64
C GLY A 131 9.03 25.96 5.28
N GLN A 132 8.03 25.21 5.73
CA GLN A 132 6.79 25.78 6.30
C GLN A 132 6.88 26.07 7.81
N ASN A 133 7.91 25.60 8.50
CA ASN A 133 8.06 25.69 9.96
C ASN A 133 6.80 25.21 10.74
N LYS A 134 6.14 24.18 10.22
CA LYS A 134 4.94 23.58 10.81
C LYS A 134 5.24 22.19 11.32
N LEU A 135 4.69 21.85 12.49
CA LEU A 135 4.71 20.48 12.99
C LEU A 135 3.80 19.60 12.11
N ILE A 136 4.17 18.32 11.97
CA ILE A 136 3.41 17.34 11.18
C ILE A 136 1.94 17.30 11.60
N ARG A 137 1.62 17.38 12.89
CA ARG A 137 0.22 17.44 13.38
C ARG A 137 -0.60 18.58 12.78
N ASN A 138 0.05 19.68 12.41
CA ASN A 138 -0.60 20.90 11.91
C ASN A 138 -0.67 20.94 10.36
N LEU A 139 -0.15 19.91 9.68
CA LEU A 139 -0.26 19.79 8.23
C LEU A 139 -1.67 19.35 7.81
N SER A 140 -2.05 19.66 6.57
CA SER A 140 -3.22 19.08 5.94
C SER A 140 -3.10 17.54 5.82
N ALA A 141 -4.21 16.82 5.67
CA ALA A 141 -4.20 15.39 5.45
C ALA A 141 -3.34 15.01 4.23
N GLY A 142 -3.45 15.77 3.12
CA GLY A 142 -2.64 15.55 1.94
C GLY A 142 -1.13 15.73 2.18
N ASN A 143 -0.73 16.77 2.93
CA ASN A 143 0.68 16.98 3.24
C ASN A 143 1.22 15.93 4.22
N LYS A 144 0.42 15.44 5.17
CA LYS A 144 0.78 14.27 6.00
C LYS A 144 0.98 13.03 5.14
N GLN A 145 0.12 12.82 4.17
CA GLN A 145 0.21 11.72 3.20
C GLN A 145 1.52 11.80 2.41
N LYS A 146 1.86 12.98 1.88
CA LYS A 146 3.14 13.23 1.20
C LYS A 146 4.33 12.91 2.09
N VAL A 147 4.33 13.37 3.35
CA VAL A 147 5.40 13.07 4.32
C VAL A 147 5.55 11.56 4.54
N GLY A 148 4.44 10.84 4.71
CA GLY A 148 4.45 9.39 4.90
C GLY A 148 5.05 8.64 3.72
N ILE A 149 4.60 8.96 2.50
CA ILE A 149 5.08 8.33 1.26
C ILE A 149 6.59 8.59 1.08
N ILE A 150 7.02 9.85 1.23
CA ILE A 150 8.44 10.23 1.11
C ILE A 150 9.28 9.46 2.12
N SER A 151 8.85 9.40 3.39
CA SER A 151 9.60 8.70 4.43
C SER A 151 9.78 7.21 4.15
N ALA A 152 8.76 6.57 3.55
CA ALA A 152 8.83 5.16 3.17
C ALA A 152 9.86 4.88 2.06
N LEU A 153 10.12 5.85 1.18
CA LEU A 153 11.03 5.71 0.03
C LEU A 153 12.45 6.23 0.30
N LEU A 154 12.64 7.00 1.37
CA LEU A 154 13.83 7.82 1.59
C LEU A 154 15.15 7.03 1.71
N HIS A 155 15.10 5.81 2.26
CA HIS A 155 16.28 4.97 2.47
C HIS A 155 16.58 4.02 1.30
N ASN A 156 15.87 4.18 0.16
CA ASN A 156 15.97 3.33 -1.02
C ASN A 156 15.65 1.85 -0.74
N PRO A 157 14.45 1.55 -0.21
CA PRO A 157 14.03 0.19 0.07
C PRO A 157 13.89 -0.67 -1.19
N GLN A 158 13.98 -1.98 -1.01
CA GLN A 158 13.75 -2.98 -2.08
C GLN A 158 12.34 -3.57 -2.02
N LEU A 159 11.66 -3.42 -0.87
CA LEU A 159 10.25 -3.71 -0.68
C LEU A 159 9.55 -2.44 -0.19
N ILE A 160 8.48 -2.04 -0.86
CA ILE A 160 7.68 -0.86 -0.52
C ILE A 160 6.24 -1.30 -0.29
N ILE A 161 5.66 -0.91 0.85
CA ILE A 161 4.28 -1.21 1.20
C ILE A 161 3.54 0.08 1.56
N LEU A 162 2.55 0.46 0.74
CA LEU A 162 1.79 1.68 0.89
C LEU A 162 0.28 1.38 0.98
N ASP A 163 -0.33 1.73 2.11
CA ASP A 163 -1.77 1.57 2.30
C ASP A 163 -2.50 2.84 1.86
N GLU A 164 -3.35 2.72 0.84
CA GLU A 164 -4.15 3.81 0.27
C GLU A 164 -3.34 5.09 -0.05
N PRO A 165 -2.20 5.00 -0.80
CA PRO A 165 -1.27 6.13 -0.97
C PRO A 165 -1.86 7.32 -1.70
N PHE A 166 -2.93 7.14 -2.48
CA PHE A 166 -3.56 8.21 -3.27
C PHE A 166 -4.64 8.99 -2.51
N ASN A 167 -5.00 8.56 -1.30
CA ASN A 167 -6.01 9.24 -0.49
C ASN A 167 -5.53 10.61 -0.07
N PHE A 168 -6.46 11.57 0.02
CA PHE A 168 -6.24 12.96 0.45
C PHE A 168 -5.33 13.79 -0.46
N LEU A 169 -4.82 13.22 -1.54
CA LEU A 169 -3.98 13.93 -2.51
C LEU A 169 -4.85 14.56 -3.61
N ASP A 170 -4.47 15.77 -4.01
CA ASP A 170 -4.99 16.41 -5.22
C ASP A 170 -4.52 15.67 -6.49
N PRO A 171 -5.17 15.89 -7.65
CA PRO A 171 -4.85 15.14 -8.87
C PRO A 171 -3.39 15.26 -9.30
N SER A 172 -2.74 16.42 -9.11
CA SER A 172 -1.34 16.62 -9.48
C SER A 172 -0.41 15.83 -8.58
N SER A 173 -0.67 15.81 -7.27
CA SER A 173 0.06 15.02 -6.30
C SER A 173 -0.13 13.51 -6.51
N GLN A 174 -1.34 13.06 -6.89
CA GLN A 174 -1.59 11.65 -7.26
C GLN A 174 -0.74 11.24 -8.47
N LEU A 175 -0.67 12.10 -9.49
CA LEU A 175 0.15 11.85 -10.67
C LEU A 175 1.64 11.81 -10.32
N ALA A 176 2.13 12.71 -9.46
CA ALA A 176 3.50 12.70 -8.98
C ALA A 176 3.85 11.38 -8.24
N VAL A 177 2.96 10.90 -7.36
CA VAL A 177 3.16 9.61 -6.69
C VAL A 177 3.23 8.45 -7.69
N LYS A 178 2.37 8.43 -8.72
CA LYS A 178 2.43 7.41 -9.78
C LYS A 178 3.79 7.38 -10.46
N TYR A 179 4.25 8.51 -10.96
CA TYR A 179 5.55 8.60 -11.63
C TYR A 179 6.70 8.19 -10.70
N ILE A 180 6.68 8.63 -9.44
CA ILE A 180 7.70 8.26 -8.46
C ILE A 180 7.75 6.74 -8.28
N LEU A 181 6.61 6.08 -8.12
CA LEU A 181 6.55 4.62 -7.91
C LEU A 181 6.96 3.83 -9.15
N GLU A 182 6.49 4.23 -10.34
CA GLU A 182 6.87 3.60 -11.60
C GLU A 182 8.36 3.73 -11.90
N ASP A 183 8.90 4.95 -11.79
CA ASP A 183 10.30 5.20 -12.07
C ASP A 183 11.19 4.52 -11.04
N TYR A 184 10.76 4.52 -9.75
CA TYR A 184 11.47 3.81 -8.70
C TYR A 184 11.55 2.30 -8.98
N ASN A 185 10.45 1.67 -9.37
CA ASN A 185 10.44 0.25 -9.73
C ASN A 185 11.31 -0.02 -10.96
N LYS A 186 11.20 0.79 -12.02
CA LYS A 186 12.02 0.65 -13.24
C LYS A 186 13.52 0.80 -12.98
N GLU A 187 13.90 1.76 -12.12
CA GLU A 187 15.32 2.03 -11.80
C GLU A 187 15.94 0.99 -10.87
N THR A 188 15.18 0.51 -9.89
CA THR A 188 15.73 -0.32 -8.80
C THR A 188 15.33 -1.78 -8.86
N GLY A 189 14.25 -2.12 -9.57
CA GLY A 189 13.62 -3.43 -9.51
C GLY A 189 12.94 -3.74 -8.18
N ALA A 190 12.63 -2.70 -7.38
CA ALA A 190 11.97 -2.87 -6.08
C ALA A 190 10.57 -3.46 -6.24
N THR A 191 10.17 -4.30 -5.31
CA THR A 191 8.82 -4.82 -5.20
C THR A 191 7.95 -3.79 -4.49
N ILE A 192 6.79 -3.46 -5.05
CA ILE A 192 5.90 -2.43 -4.52
C ILE A 192 4.50 -3.01 -4.31
N LEU A 193 3.98 -2.89 -3.10
CA LEU A 193 2.61 -3.25 -2.75
C LEU A 193 1.83 -1.98 -2.46
N VAL A 194 0.75 -1.75 -3.19
CA VAL A 194 -0.17 -0.64 -2.95
C VAL A 194 -1.57 -1.17 -2.72
N SER A 195 -2.22 -0.73 -1.66
CA SER A 195 -3.65 -0.98 -1.50
C SER A 195 -4.48 0.15 -2.08
N SER A 196 -5.67 -0.16 -2.55
CA SER A 196 -6.63 0.86 -2.95
C SER A 196 -8.08 0.34 -2.90
N HIS A 197 -9.00 1.24 -2.62
CA HIS A 197 -10.43 1.07 -2.90
C HIS A 197 -10.86 1.77 -4.19
N ASN A 198 -9.95 2.53 -4.84
CA ASN A 198 -10.15 3.18 -6.12
C ASN A 198 -9.27 2.53 -7.20
N LEU A 199 -9.92 1.95 -8.20
CA LEU A 199 -9.25 1.18 -9.25
C LEU A 199 -8.36 2.02 -10.17
N THR A 200 -8.81 3.23 -10.54
CA THR A 200 -8.22 3.98 -11.63
C THR A 200 -6.73 4.24 -11.41
N ASN A 201 -6.37 4.77 -10.24
CA ASN A 201 -4.98 5.12 -9.95
C ASN A 201 -4.09 3.88 -9.80
N THR A 202 -4.65 2.81 -9.24
CA THR A 202 -3.90 1.57 -8.96
C THR A 202 -3.63 0.78 -10.24
N LEU A 203 -4.63 0.64 -11.11
CA LEU A 203 -4.50 -0.10 -12.36
C LEU A 203 -3.45 0.50 -13.32
N GLU A 204 -3.26 1.81 -13.29
CA GLU A 204 -2.31 2.48 -14.18
C GLU A 204 -0.86 2.07 -13.90
N ILE A 205 -0.49 1.87 -12.64
CA ILE A 205 0.90 1.60 -12.22
C ILE A 205 1.21 0.12 -11.96
N CYS A 206 0.19 -0.69 -11.65
CA CYS A 206 0.41 -2.07 -11.21
C CYS A 206 0.76 -3.02 -12.36
N THR A 207 1.64 -3.98 -12.11
CA THR A 207 1.94 -5.10 -13.01
C THR A 207 1.06 -6.32 -12.73
N ARG A 208 0.45 -6.37 -11.54
CA ARG A 208 -0.47 -7.42 -11.08
C ARG A 208 -1.49 -6.81 -10.13
N VAL A 209 -2.71 -7.31 -10.15
CA VAL A 209 -3.80 -6.84 -9.28
C VAL A 209 -4.48 -8.01 -8.60
N ALA A 210 -4.54 -7.99 -7.28
CA ALA A 210 -5.27 -8.95 -6.47
C ALA A 210 -6.53 -8.30 -5.86
N LEU A 211 -7.69 -8.93 -6.05
CA LEU A 211 -8.96 -8.50 -5.48
C LEU A 211 -9.19 -9.24 -4.16
N LEU A 212 -9.21 -8.48 -3.07
CA LEU A 212 -9.46 -8.97 -1.72
C LEU A 212 -10.91 -8.68 -1.32
N GLU A 213 -11.63 -9.71 -0.90
CA GLU A 213 -13.00 -9.61 -0.38
C GLU A 213 -13.18 -10.51 0.83
N HIS A 214 -13.75 -9.97 1.90
CA HIS A 214 -14.00 -10.70 3.17
C HIS A 214 -12.77 -11.46 3.73
N GLY A 215 -11.58 -10.95 3.47
CA GLY A 215 -10.32 -11.54 3.94
C GLY A 215 -9.72 -12.58 3.00
N GLU A 216 -10.33 -12.87 1.86
CA GLU A 216 -9.86 -13.85 0.87
C GLU A 216 -9.48 -13.17 -0.45
N ILE A 217 -8.45 -13.65 -1.12
CA ILE A 217 -8.12 -13.23 -2.49
C ILE A 217 -9.02 -14.00 -3.45
N ILE A 218 -10.04 -13.30 -3.97
CA ILE A 218 -11.05 -13.91 -4.84
C ILE A 218 -10.66 -13.87 -6.31
N LYS A 219 -9.76 -12.97 -6.69
CA LYS A 219 -9.22 -12.83 -8.04
C LYS A 219 -7.79 -12.35 -7.98
N ASP A 220 -7.00 -12.81 -8.93
CA ASP A 220 -5.59 -12.48 -9.08
C ASP A 220 -5.27 -12.39 -10.58
N TYR A 221 -4.89 -11.19 -11.02
CA TYR A 221 -4.73 -10.88 -12.42
C TYR A 221 -3.31 -10.41 -12.70
N GLU A 222 -2.58 -11.15 -13.51
CA GLU A 222 -1.42 -10.63 -14.21
C GLU A 222 -1.89 -9.68 -15.33
N LYS A 223 -0.99 -8.82 -15.81
CA LYS A 223 -1.28 -7.69 -16.70
C LYS A 223 -2.01 -8.08 -18.01
N ASP A 224 -3.32 -8.26 -17.95
CA ASP A 224 -4.22 -8.25 -19.10
C ASP A 224 -5.38 -7.28 -18.83
N TYR A 225 -5.09 -5.98 -19.00
CA TYR A 225 -5.99 -4.90 -18.57
C TYR A 225 -7.26 -4.75 -19.41
N GLU A 226 -7.30 -5.26 -20.66
CA GLU A 226 -8.47 -5.06 -21.53
C GLU A 226 -9.74 -5.72 -20.95
N ASN A 227 -9.58 -6.87 -20.30
CA ASN A 227 -10.67 -7.60 -19.67
C ASN A 227 -10.85 -7.25 -18.19
N LEU A 228 -9.78 -6.83 -17.50
CA LEU A 228 -9.75 -6.58 -16.07
C LEU A 228 -10.58 -5.36 -15.66
N VAL A 229 -10.44 -4.24 -16.38
CA VAL A 229 -11.09 -2.97 -16.03
C VAL A 229 -12.63 -3.09 -16.03
N PRO A 230 -13.29 -3.69 -17.04
CA PRO A 230 -14.71 -3.91 -17.01
C PRO A 230 -15.18 -4.81 -15.86
N GLU A 231 -14.47 -5.92 -15.62
CA GLU A 231 -14.84 -6.90 -14.58
C GLU A 231 -14.74 -6.30 -13.17
N LEU A 232 -13.66 -5.57 -12.88
CA LEU A 232 -13.50 -4.89 -11.61
C LEU A 232 -14.49 -3.74 -11.41
N LYS A 233 -14.81 -2.98 -12.47
CA LYS A 233 -15.86 -1.96 -12.41
C LYS A 233 -17.20 -2.60 -12.06
N GLU A 234 -17.60 -3.65 -12.77
CA GLU A 234 -18.82 -4.38 -12.47
C GLU A 234 -18.87 -4.90 -11.03
N TYR A 235 -17.75 -5.42 -10.51
CA TYR A 235 -17.65 -5.86 -9.11
C TYR A 235 -17.94 -4.72 -8.13
N PHE A 236 -17.32 -3.56 -8.31
CA PHE A 236 -17.54 -2.42 -7.41
C PHE A 236 -18.93 -1.80 -7.57
N GLU A 237 -19.51 -1.81 -8.77
CA GLU A 237 -20.86 -1.33 -9.04
C GLU A 237 -21.94 -2.25 -8.43
N ARG A 238 -21.72 -3.56 -8.42
CA ARG A 238 -22.64 -4.52 -7.75
C ARG A 238 -22.80 -4.25 -6.26
N GLY A 239 -21.76 -3.76 -5.60
CA GLY A 239 -21.81 -3.33 -4.19
C GLY A 239 -22.66 -2.08 -3.94
N LEU A 240 -22.91 -1.27 -4.98
CA LEU A 240 -23.69 -0.03 -4.89
C LEU A 240 -25.20 -0.24 -5.10
N HIS A 241 -25.59 -1.32 -5.77
CA HIS A 241 -26.99 -1.66 -6.02
C HIS A 241 -27.33 -3.02 -5.36
N PRO A 242 -27.77 -3.04 -4.09
CA PRO A 242 -28.39 -4.23 -3.56
C PRO A 242 -29.59 -4.55 -4.47
N ARG A 243 -29.66 -5.76 -5.01
CA ARG A 243 -30.81 -6.22 -5.78
C ARG A 243 -32.05 -6.00 -4.91
N VAL A 244 -32.87 -5.02 -5.26
CA VAL A 244 -34.25 -4.96 -4.80
C VAL A 244 -34.93 -6.13 -5.51
N GLU A 245 -35.05 -7.26 -4.81
CA GLU A 245 -36.00 -8.29 -5.25
C GLU A 245 -37.39 -7.64 -5.21
N VAL A 246 -37.85 -7.26 -6.40
CA VAL A 246 -39.26 -6.87 -6.58
C VAL A 246 -40.03 -8.16 -6.34
N MET A 247 -40.53 -8.35 -5.10
CA MET A 247 -41.58 -9.31 -4.86
C MET A 247 -42.74 -8.95 -5.76
N GLY A 248 -42.98 -9.78 -6.78
CA GLY A 248 -44.13 -9.66 -7.64
C GLY A 248 -45.41 -9.80 -6.81
N CYS A 249 -46.13 -8.70 -6.67
CA CYS A 249 -47.51 -8.70 -6.21
C CYS A 249 -48.36 -9.35 -7.29
N ASN A 250 -48.53 -10.67 -7.27
CA ASN A 250 -49.63 -11.31 -7.92
C ASN A 250 -50.86 -11.23 -6.98
N GLY A 251 -51.60 -10.16 -7.12
CA GLY A 251 -52.95 -10.04 -6.59
C GLY A 251 -53.94 -10.63 -7.58
N GLU A 252 -54.36 -11.88 -7.38
CA GLU A 252 -55.60 -12.35 -7.96
C GLU A 252 -56.74 -11.97 -7.00
N MET A 253 -57.64 -11.09 -7.50
CA MET A 253 -58.98 -10.91 -6.94
C MET A 253 -59.88 -11.99 -7.52
N VAL A 254 -60.55 -12.69 -6.65
CA VAL A 254 -61.90 -13.22 -6.83
C VAL A 254 -62.71 -12.79 -5.62
#